data_9cea95a9fbd76cfc43be25e58268a423
#
_entry.id   9cea95a9fbd76cfc43be25e58268a423
#
_cell.length_a   1.000
_cell.length_b   1.000
_cell.length_c   1.000
_cell.angle_alpha   90.00
_cell.angle_beta   90.00
_cell.angle_gamma   90.00
#
_symmetry.space_group_name_H-M   'P 1'
#
loop_
_entity.id
_entity.type
_entity.pdbx_description
1 polymer ?
#
loop_
_entity_poly.entity_id
_entity_poly.type
_entity_poly.pdbx_seq_one_letter_code
_entity_poly.pdbx_strand_id
1 'polypeptide(L)'
;GGTVDLGVAEGTVASSGSFLVRTANSGVGGASGRLTFSSGTACAGNAGEVRVGSRASSTGRGGSIAVSAGSGSSGFGGCIHGQAGQSIATGGSAYMLSGEGTVASSGIVSFLSANAGPGGSSGRLSFSSGAASVGNSGQISIGSGTTAIGRGGSVSLSVGSGNSGAGEATVLQAGYAAVTTSYVSLCSFVRFLEAW
;
A
#
# COMPACT_ATOMS: atom_id res chain seq x y z
N GLY A 1 -32.50 -1.33 15.93
CA GLY A 1 -31.54 -0.42 15.34
C GLY A 1 -32.16 0.34 14.17
N GLY A 2 -31.76 1.58 13.97
CA GLY A 2 -32.23 2.41 12.85
C GLY A 2 -31.13 2.63 11.81
N THR A 3 -31.53 3.02 10.61
CA THR A 3 -30.64 3.40 9.52
C THR A 3 -30.75 4.91 9.28
N VAL A 4 -29.63 5.59 9.07
CA VAL A 4 -29.62 6.95 8.54
C VAL A 4 -29.03 6.88 7.13
N ASP A 5 -29.81 7.29 6.13
CA ASP A 5 -29.37 7.34 4.73
C ASP A 5 -29.27 8.81 4.30
N LEU A 6 -28.08 9.20 3.81
CA LEU A 6 -27.78 10.54 3.33
C LEU A 6 -27.38 10.43 1.86
N GLY A 7 -28.37 10.56 0.98
CA GLY A 7 -28.19 10.50 -0.47
C GLY A 7 -28.31 11.86 -1.15
N VAL A 8 -27.69 12.01 -2.30
CA VAL A 8 -27.96 13.10 -3.26
C VAL A 8 -28.77 12.57 -4.41
N ALA A 9 -29.57 13.45 -5.02
CA ALA A 9 -30.51 13.08 -6.08
C ALA A 9 -29.78 12.40 -7.25
N GLU A 10 -30.44 11.42 -7.85
CA GLU A 10 -30.02 10.72 -9.05
C GLU A 10 -30.17 11.63 -10.27
N GLY A 11 -29.18 11.64 -11.14
CA GLY A 11 -29.25 12.29 -12.44
C GLY A 11 -29.73 11.30 -13.49
N THR A 12 -30.93 11.48 -14.03
CA THR A 12 -31.50 10.57 -15.04
C THR A 12 -30.99 10.82 -16.46
N VAL A 13 -30.58 12.04 -16.78
CA VAL A 13 -30.08 12.47 -18.10
C VAL A 13 -28.74 13.17 -18.02
N ALA A 14 -28.35 13.65 -16.85
CA ALA A 14 -27.12 14.39 -16.59
C ALA A 14 -26.42 13.88 -15.34
N SER A 15 -25.37 14.57 -14.92
CA SER A 15 -24.58 14.20 -13.73
C SER A 15 -25.42 14.31 -12.43
N SER A 16 -25.21 13.41 -11.49
CA SER A 16 -25.76 13.52 -10.13
C SER A 16 -25.04 14.62 -9.34
N GLY A 17 -25.65 15.03 -8.22
CA GLY A 17 -25.10 16.04 -7.33
C GLY A 17 -23.88 15.56 -6.52
N SER A 18 -23.22 16.50 -5.86
CA SER A 18 -22.09 16.22 -4.97
C SER A 18 -22.52 16.25 -3.49
N PHE A 19 -21.94 15.35 -2.71
CA PHE A 19 -22.09 15.36 -1.25
C PHE A 19 -20.73 15.73 -0.62
N LEU A 20 -20.70 16.82 0.16
CA LEU A 20 -19.46 17.36 0.74
C LEU A 20 -19.58 17.43 2.27
N VAL A 21 -18.70 16.74 2.98
CA VAL A 21 -18.55 16.82 4.44
C VAL A 21 -17.18 17.35 4.78
N ARG A 22 -17.13 18.49 5.47
CA ARG A 22 -15.89 19.14 5.89
C ARG A 22 -16.05 19.90 7.20
N THR A 23 -14.98 20.03 7.95
CA THR A 23 -14.90 21.00 9.04
C THR A 23 -14.57 22.38 8.49
N ALA A 24 -14.96 23.44 9.19
CA ALA A 24 -14.62 24.80 8.81
C ALA A 24 -13.12 25.07 8.98
N ASN A 25 -12.64 26.10 8.27
CA ASN A 25 -11.27 26.61 8.48
C ASN A 25 -11.17 27.25 9.85
N SER A 26 -10.01 27.15 10.50
CA SER A 26 -9.72 27.90 11.72
C SER A 26 -9.38 29.35 11.41
N GLY A 27 -9.58 30.22 12.40
CA GLY A 27 -9.03 31.57 12.38
C GLY A 27 -7.52 31.61 12.65
N VAL A 28 -6.99 32.83 12.77
CA VAL A 28 -5.56 33.09 13.03
C VAL A 28 -5.15 32.43 14.36
N GLY A 29 -4.16 31.56 14.33
CA GLY A 29 -3.61 30.88 15.50
C GLY A 29 -4.41 29.70 16.03
N GLY A 30 -5.51 29.31 15.37
CA GLY A 30 -6.32 28.13 15.74
C GLY A 30 -6.03 26.89 14.90
N ALA A 31 -6.50 25.73 15.36
CA ALA A 31 -6.53 24.50 14.59
C ALA A 31 -7.94 24.24 14.02
N SER A 32 -8.03 23.68 12.80
CA SER A 32 -9.31 23.25 12.23
C SER A 32 -9.86 22.02 12.95
N GLY A 33 -11.18 21.79 12.82
CA GLY A 33 -11.85 20.68 13.47
C GLY A 33 -11.42 19.31 12.93
N ARG A 34 -11.66 18.26 13.71
CA ARG A 34 -11.47 16.85 13.34
C ARG A 34 -12.74 16.32 12.69
N LEU A 35 -12.58 15.49 11.65
CA LEU A 35 -13.64 14.69 11.08
C LEU A 35 -13.33 13.21 11.37
N THR A 36 -14.29 12.46 11.94
CA THR A 36 -14.11 11.06 12.32
C THR A 36 -15.23 10.21 11.75
N PHE A 37 -14.89 9.14 11.07
CA PHE A 37 -15.79 8.09 10.64
C PHE A 37 -15.38 6.78 11.33
N SER A 38 -16.27 6.17 12.10
CA SER A 38 -15.99 4.92 12.81
C SER A 38 -17.26 4.10 12.97
N SER A 39 -17.13 2.79 12.97
CA SER A 39 -18.18 1.89 13.46
C SER A 39 -18.16 1.86 14.99
N GLY A 40 -19.28 1.47 15.60
CA GLY A 40 -19.38 1.29 17.03
C GLY A 40 -18.65 0.06 17.53
N THR A 41 -18.43 0.00 18.85
CA THR A 41 -17.91 -1.18 19.55
C THR A 41 -19.04 -2.19 19.85
N ALA A 42 -18.71 -3.47 19.88
CA ALA A 42 -19.61 -4.53 20.31
C ALA A 42 -19.05 -5.21 21.58
N CYS A 43 -19.89 -5.37 22.60
CA CYS A 43 -19.51 -6.09 23.82
C CYS A 43 -19.51 -7.61 23.62
N ALA A 44 -20.42 -8.11 22.80
CA ALA A 44 -20.50 -9.52 22.39
C ALA A 44 -20.93 -9.58 20.94
N GLY A 45 -20.16 -10.22 20.09
CA GLY A 45 -20.37 -10.24 18.64
C GLY A 45 -19.35 -9.38 17.89
N ASN A 46 -19.59 -9.19 16.60
CA ASN A 46 -18.66 -8.46 15.71
C ASN A 46 -18.96 -6.96 15.71
N ALA A 47 -17.93 -6.13 15.67
CA ALA A 47 -18.07 -4.70 15.40
C ALA A 47 -18.53 -4.46 13.94
N GLY A 48 -19.12 -3.28 13.68
CA GLY A 48 -19.53 -2.90 12.33
C GLY A 48 -18.35 -2.61 11.41
N GLU A 49 -18.63 -2.56 10.12
CA GLU A 49 -17.67 -2.25 9.06
C GLU A 49 -17.78 -0.76 8.67
N VAL A 50 -16.66 -0.14 8.31
CA VAL A 50 -16.61 1.16 7.62
C VAL A 50 -16.15 0.92 6.19
N ARG A 51 -16.99 1.28 5.20
CA ARG A 51 -16.71 1.13 3.78
C ARG A 51 -16.52 2.47 3.10
N VAL A 52 -15.42 2.62 2.38
CA VAL A 52 -15.15 3.77 1.49
C VAL A 52 -14.85 3.22 0.10
N GLY A 53 -15.70 3.52 -0.87
CA GLY A 53 -15.57 2.97 -2.22
C GLY A 53 -16.16 3.89 -3.28
N SER A 54 -15.55 3.92 -4.44
CA SER A 54 -16.14 4.45 -5.67
C SER A 54 -16.87 3.33 -6.42
N ARG A 55 -17.88 3.70 -7.21
CA ARG A 55 -18.64 2.72 -7.97
C ARG A 55 -18.10 2.57 -9.40
N ALA A 56 -18.46 1.42 -10.01
CA ALA A 56 -18.16 1.12 -11.40
C ALA A 56 -18.99 1.99 -12.36
N SER A 57 -18.46 2.19 -13.55
CA SER A 57 -19.17 2.74 -14.70
C SER A 57 -19.36 1.63 -15.73
N SER A 58 -20.52 1.57 -16.38
CA SER A 58 -20.81 0.57 -17.42
C SER A 58 -20.14 0.89 -18.76
N THR A 59 -19.95 2.16 -19.09
CA THR A 59 -19.43 2.61 -20.40
C THR A 59 -18.27 3.59 -20.32
N GLY A 60 -17.88 4.02 -19.12
CA GLY A 60 -16.82 5.00 -18.90
C GLY A 60 -15.79 4.52 -17.89
N ARG A 61 -15.02 5.44 -17.33
CA ARG A 61 -14.04 5.16 -16.28
C ARG A 61 -14.74 4.98 -14.94
N GLY A 62 -14.30 4.02 -14.14
CA GLY A 62 -14.67 3.90 -12.74
C GLY A 62 -14.23 5.14 -11.94
N GLY A 63 -14.89 5.42 -10.81
CA GLY A 63 -14.51 6.51 -9.93
C GLY A 63 -13.18 6.23 -9.22
N SER A 64 -12.46 7.27 -8.83
CA SER A 64 -11.22 7.16 -8.05
C SER A 64 -11.46 7.47 -6.57
N ILE A 65 -10.63 6.91 -5.70
CA ILE A 65 -10.51 7.26 -4.28
C ILE A 65 -9.15 7.90 -4.10
N ALA A 66 -9.11 9.13 -3.55
CA ALA A 66 -7.87 9.82 -3.21
C ALA A 66 -7.79 10.02 -1.70
N VAL A 67 -6.70 9.56 -1.08
CA VAL A 67 -6.39 9.77 0.33
C VAL A 67 -5.07 10.52 0.42
N SER A 68 -5.08 11.72 0.99
CA SER A 68 -3.89 12.55 1.13
C SER A 68 -3.81 13.18 2.52
N ALA A 69 -2.61 13.34 3.05
CA ALA A 69 -2.36 14.14 4.23
C ALA A 69 -2.00 15.57 3.84
N GLY A 70 -2.30 16.52 4.72
CA GLY A 70 -2.01 17.93 4.50
C GLY A 70 -0.51 18.23 4.53
N SER A 71 -0.09 19.24 3.75
CA SER A 71 1.27 19.80 3.78
C SER A 71 1.38 20.89 4.84
N GLY A 72 2.57 21.03 5.45
CA GLY A 72 2.92 22.13 6.33
C GLY A 72 3.92 23.08 5.67
N SER A 73 3.78 24.37 5.87
CA SER A 73 4.75 25.38 5.42
C SER A 73 5.89 25.59 6.43
N SER A 74 5.64 25.28 7.70
CA SER A 74 6.63 25.28 8.77
C SER A 74 6.36 24.07 9.69
N GLY A 75 7.30 23.18 9.85
CA GLY A 75 7.14 21.93 10.60
C GLY A 75 6.91 20.71 9.72
N PHE A 76 6.43 19.64 10.32
CA PHE A 76 6.22 18.35 9.63
C PHE A 76 4.92 18.34 8.83
N GLY A 77 4.91 17.65 7.69
CA GLY A 77 3.69 17.30 6.97
C GLY A 77 2.84 16.27 7.74
N GLY A 78 1.57 16.13 7.35
CA GLY A 78 0.67 15.12 7.93
C GLY A 78 1.07 13.71 7.53
N CYS A 79 0.68 12.71 8.34
CA CYS A 79 0.92 11.30 8.09
C CYS A 79 -0.34 10.58 7.62
N ILE A 80 -0.20 9.59 6.75
CA ILE A 80 -1.21 8.59 6.45
C ILE A 80 -0.80 7.29 7.15
N HIS A 81 -1.67 6.74 8.01
CA HIS A 81 -1.43 5.52 8.75
C HIS A 81 -2.53 4.51 8.44
N GLY A 82 -2.13 3.34 7.91
CA GLY A 82 -3.00 2.20 7.67
C GLY A 82 -2.51 1.00 8.49
N GLN A 83 -3.39 0.43 9.33
CA GLN A 83 -3.06 -0.68 10.20
C GLN A 83 -4.23 -1.65 10.27
N ALA A 84 -3.94 -2.94 10.14
CA ALA A 84 -4.93 -3.99 10.39
C ALA A 84 -5.14 -4.19 11.90
N GLY A 85 -6.30 -4.71 12.28
CA GLY A 85 -6.67 -4.90 13.67
C GLY A 85 -5.85 -5.98 14.37
N GLN A 86 -5.60 -5.78 15.67
CA GLN A 86 -4.94 -6.75 16.54
C GLN A 86 -5.96 -7.72 17.13
N SER A 87 -5.57 -8.97 17.35
CA SER A 87 -6.36 -10.01 18.02
C SER A 87 -5.47 -10.87 18.90
N ILE A 88 -6.05 -11.48 19.93
CA ILE A 88 -5.38 -12.50 20.77
C ILE A 88 -5.18 -13.83 20.03
N ALA A 89 -5.93 -14.09 18.97
CA ALA A 89 -5.80 -15.28 18.13
C ALA A 89 -5.03 -14.95 16.84
N THR A 90 -5.71 -14.52 15.81
CA THR A 90 -5.11 -14.17 14.52
C THR A 90 -5.39 -12.71 14.20
N GLY A 91 -4.37 -11.92 13.94
CA GLY A 91 -4.49 -10.52 13.54
C GLY A 91 -5.17 -10.35 12.19
N GLY A 92 -5.67 -9.14 11.91
CA GLY A 92 -6.25 -8.78 10.63
C GLY A 92 -5.20 -8.69 9.53
N SER A 93 -5.64 -8.73 8.27
CA SER A 93 -4.78 -8.61 7.09
C SER A 93 -4.94 -7.24 6.43
N ALA A 94 -3.88 -6.73 5.82
CA ALA A 94 -3.90 -5.54 4.97
C ALA A 94 -3.52 -5.95 3.54
N TYR A 95 -4.34 -5.60 2.55
CA TYR A 95 -4.12 -5.92 1.14
C TYR A 95 -4.07 -4.66 0.29
N MET A 96 -3.14 -4.62 -0.65
CA MET A 96 -3.07 -3.62 -1.71
C MET A 96 -2.91 -4.33 -3.05
N LEU A 97 -3.87 -4.16 -3.95
CA LEU A 97 -3.88 -4.75 -5.28
C LEU A 97 -4.18 -3.68 -6.33
N SER A 98 -3.55 -3.80 -7.49
CA SER A 98 -3.97 -3.04 -8.67
C SER A 98 -5.20 -3.69 -9.31
N GLY A 99 -5.91 -2.92 -10.14
CA GLY A 99 -7.04 -3.44 -10.91
C GLY A 99 -6.58 -4.40 -12.01
N GLU A 100 -7.38 -5.44 -12.26
CA GLU A 100 -7.19 -6.38 -13.36
C GLU A 100 -7.64 -5.75 -14.68
N GLY A 101 -6.87 -5.99 -15.75
CA GLY A 101 -7.29 -5.71 -17.12
C GLY A 101 -7.70 -7.01 -17.81
N THR A 102 -9.00 -7.17 -18.09
CA THR A 102 -9.53 -8.41 -18.69
C THR A 102 -9.20 -8.56 -20.18
N VAL A 103 -8.95 -7.46 -20.87
CA VAL A 103 -8.63 -7.42 -22.32
C VAL A 103 -7.31 -6.70 -22.60
N ALA A 104 -6.83 -5.92 -21.65
CA ALA A 104 -5.62 -5.11 -21.75
C ALA A 104 -4.74 -5.28 -20.52
N SER A 105 -3.78 -4.38 -20.30
CA SER A 105 -2.85 -4.43 -19.18
C SER A 105 -3.56 -4.16 -17.85
N SER A 106 -3.09 -4.79 -16.79
CA SER A 106 -3.46 -4.48 -15.40
C SER A 106 -2.87 -3.14 -14.95
N GLY A 107 -3.36 -2.62 -13.82
CA GLY A 107 -2.83 -1.43 -13.19
C GLY A 107 -1.47 -1.65 -12.52
N ILE A 108 -0.90 -0.58 -11.99
CA ILE A 108 0.40 -0.56 -11.30
C ILE A 108 0.17 -0.36 -9.81
N VAL A 109 0.95 -1.03 -8.97
CA VAL A 109 1.16 -0.71 -7.56
C VAL A 109 2.55 -0.13 -7.41
N SER A 110 2.67 1.10 -6.87
CA SER A 110 3.95 1.79 -6.73
C SER A 110 4.15 2.30 -5.30
N PHE A 111 5.30 2.00 -4.71
CA PHE A 111 5.72 2.49 -3.40
C PHE A 111 7.03 3.25 -3.54
N LEU A 112 7.01 4.55 -3.29
CA LEU A 112 8.18 5.43 -3.42
C LEU A 112 8.27 6.36 -2.20
N SER A 113 9.49 6.63 -1.74
CA SER A 113 9.76 7.80 -0.93
C SER A 113 9.96 9.03 -1.83
N ALA A 114 9.50 10.18 -1.38
CA ALA A 114 9.68 11.42 -2.13
C ALA A 114 11.15 11.87 -2.16
N ASN A 115 11.51 12.68 -3.16
CA ASN A 115 12.81 13.31 -3.23
C ASN A 115 12.98 14.30 -2.07
N ALA A 116 14.18 14.38 -1.53
CA ALA A 116 14.54 15.42 -0.57
C ALA A 116 14.87 16.74 -1.29
N GLY A 117 14.66 17.85 -0.59
CA GLY A 117 15.15 19.15 -1.00
C GLY A 117 16.66 19.30 -0.78
N PRO A 118 17.22 20.49 -1.13
CA PRO A 118 18.64 20.77 -0.93
C PRO A 118 19.06 20.60 0.54
N GLY A 119 20.08 19.79 0.78
CA GLY A 119 20.61 19.51 2.13
C GLY A 119 19.86 18.48 2.95
N GLY A 120 18.80 17.87 2.42
CA GLY A 120 18.05 16.79 3.08
C GLY A 120 18.38 15.40 2.51
N SER A 121 17.99 14.36 3.25
CA SER A 121 18.02 12.97 2.77
C SER A 121 16.61 12.50 2.44
N SER A 122 16.45 11.70 1.38
CA SER A 122 15.16 11.08 1.03
C SER A 122 14.71 10.09 2.11
N GLY A 123 13.41 9.80 2.15
CA GLY A 123 12.84 8.85 3.09
C GLY A 123 13.30 7.41 2.82
N ARG A 124 13.28 6.59 3.85
CA ARG A 124 13.56 5.15 3.77
C ARG A 124 12.28 4.39 3.43
N LEU A 125 12.40 3.38 2.56
CA LEU A 125 11.39 2.36 2.33
C LEU A 125 11.83 1.07 3.00
N SER A 126 10.99 0.45 3.84
CA SER A 126 11.33 -0.75 4.60
C SER A 126 10.24 -1.81 4.44
N PHE A 127 10.64 -3.01 4.06
CA PHE A 127 9.80 -4.20 4.01
C PHE A 127 10.38 -5.25 4.96
N SER A 128 9.60 -5.67 5.96
CA SER A 128 10.02 -6.70 6.91
C SER A 128 8.82 -7.52 7.40
N SER A 129 9.03 -8.79 7.65
CA SER A 129 8.10 -9.59 8.44
C SER A 129 8.30 -9.28 9.93
N GLY A 130 7.26 -9.54 10.75
CA GLY A 130 7.35 -9.39 12.19
C GLY A 130 8.23 -10.46 12.82
N ALA A 131 8.71 -10.19 14.04
CA ALA A 131 9.40 -11.16 14.86
C ALA A 131 8.39 -12.10 15.55
N ALA A 132 8.76 -13.36 15.72
CA ALA A 132 8.04 -14.33 16.53
C ALA A 132 8.86 -14.68 17.78
N SER A 133 8.23 -14.66 18.96
CA SER A 133 8.88 -15.09 20.20
C SER A 133 8.92 -16.61 20.36
N VAL A 134 7.91 -17.30 19.85
CA VAL A 134 7.83 -18.75 19.77
C VAL A 134 7.24 -19.12 18.42
N GLY A 135 7.89 -19.99 17.65
CA GLY A 135 7.53 -20.36 16.30
C GLY A 135 8.35 -19.63 15.25
N ASN A 136 7.92 -19.71 14.00
CA ASN A 136 8.65 -19.14 12.85
C ASN A 136 8.20 -17.71 12.55
N SER A 137 9.12 -16.84 12.17
CA SER A 137 8.79 -15.52 11.59
C SER A 137 8.16 -15.68 10.21
N GLY A 138 7.43 -14.65 9.76
CA GLY A 138 6.82 -14.63 8.43
C GLY A 138 7.86 -14.58 7.31
N GLN A 139 7.46 -15.02 6.13
CA GLN A 139 8.25 -14.94 4.90
C GLN A 139 8.02 -13.61 4.20
N ILE A 140 9.06 -13.08 3.55
CA ILE A 140 8.96 -12.04 2.52
C ILE A 140 9.24 -12.69 1.17
N SER A 141 8.30 -12.58 0.23
CA SER A 141 8.44 -13.10 -1.13
C SER A 141 8.34 -11.96 -2.14
N ILE A 142 9.35 -11.84 -3.00
CA ILE A 142 9.41 -10.85 -4.07
C ILE A 142 9.66 -11.60 -5.36
N GLY A 143 8.74 -11.51 -6.32
CA GLY A 143 8.84 -12.22 -7.58
C GLY A 143 8.02 -11.57 -8.68
N SER A 144 8.38 -11.84 -9.92
CA SER A 144 7.54 -11.55 -11.08
C SER A 144 6.57 -12.71 -11.34
N GLY A 145 5.43 -12.40 -11.97
CA GLY A 145 4.46 -13.41 -12.38
C GLY A 145 4.94 -14.26 -13.55
N THR A 146 4.25 -15.39 -13.78
CA THR A 146 4.47 -16.28 -14.92
C THR A 146 3.64 -15.83 -16.12
N THR A 147 4.07 -16.21 -17.31
CA THR A 147 3.30 -16.06 -18.55
C THR A 147 3.23 -17.38 -19.31
N ALA A 148 2.12 -17.63 -19.96
CA ALA A 148 1.96 -18.81 -20.82
C ALA A 148 2.59 -18.59 -22.22
N ILE A 149 2.47 -17.38 -22.74
CA ILE A 149 3.01 -16.99 -24.06
C ILE A 149 3.69 -15.62 -23.90
N GLY A 150 4.99 -15.54 -24.14
CA GLY A 150 5.77 -14.31 -24.01
C GLY A 150 6.89 -14.45 -22.97
N ARG A 151 7.45 -13.32 -22.55
CA ARG A 151 8.55 -13.25 -21.60
C ARG A 151 8.04 -13.05 -20.18
N GLY A 152 8.58 -13.79 -19.22
CA GLY A 152 8.38 -13.51 -17.80
C GLY A 152 8.93 -12.12 -17.43
N GLY A 153 8.36 -11.52 -16.37
CA GLY A 153 8.85 -10.25 -15.83
C GLY A 153 10.21 -10.41 -15.16
N SER A 154 10.94 -9.32 -15.02
CA SER A 154 12.21 -9.27 -14.29
C SER A 154 12.02 -8.71 -12.88
N VAL A 155 12.86 -9.15 -11.95
CA VAL A 155 13.08 -8.51 -10.65
C VAL A 155 14.46 -7.88 -10.68
N SER A 156 14.55 -6.55 -10.46
CA SER A 156 15.80 -5.82 -10.46
C SER A 156 16.06 -5.20 -9.09
N LEU A 157 17.24 -5.42 -8.55
CA LEU A 157 17.71 -4.83 -7.31
C LEU A 157 18.98 -4.02 -7.63
N SER A 158 18.94 -2.71 -7.41
CA SER A 158 20.05 -1.81 -7.70
C SER A 158 20.29 -0.83 -6.57
N VAL A 159 21.53 -0.45 -6.39
CA VAL A 159 21.96 0.62 -5.47
C VAL A 159 22.15 1.89 -6.28
N GLY A 160 21.70 3.03 -5.73
CA GLY A 160 21.87 4.34 -6.35
C GLY A 160 23.33 4.76 -6.41
N SER A 161 23.69 5.59 -7.40
CA SER A 161 25.00 6.19 -7.53
C SER A 161 25.05 7.58 -6.87
N GLY A 162 26.22 7.94 -6.33
CA GLY A 162 26.54 9.27 -5.82
C GLY A 162 27.78 9.83 -6.48
N ASN A 163 27.91 11.16 -6.51
CA ASN A 163 29.10 11.85 -7.06
C ASN A 163 30.11 12.25 -5.99
N SER A 164 29.81 12.03 -4.72
CA SER A 164 30.74 12.28 -3.62
C SER A 164 30.55 11.25 -2.53
N GLY A 165 31.63 10.78 -1.93
CA GLY A 165 31.61 9.72 -0.93
C GLY A 165 31.76 8.31 -1.52
N ALA A 166 31.78 7.31 -0.65
CA ALA A 166 31.82 5.91 -1.04
C ALA A 166 30.42 5.45 -1.49
N GLY A 167 30.37 4.58 -2.51
CA GLY A 167 29.12 3.91 -2.89
C GLY A 167 28.72 2.88 -1.84
N GLU A 168 27.40 2.68 -1.68
CA GLU A 168 26.86 1.67 -0.78
C GLU A 168 26.71 0.32 -1.49
N ALA A 169 26.73 -0.76 -0.73
CA ALA A 169 26.65 -2.12 -1.25
C ALA A 169 25.24 -2.70 -1.18
N THR A 170 24.91 -3.60 -2.11
CA THR A 170 23.80 -4.53 -1.96
C THR A 170 24.29 -5.71 -1.12
N VAL A 171 23.70 -5.94 0.06
CA VAL A 171 24.04 -7.04 0.94
C VAL A 171 22.93 -8.08 0.93
N LEU A 172 23.28 -9.32 0.53
CA LEU A 172 22.43 -10.50 0.64
C LEU A 172 23.05 -11.43 1.67
N GLN A 173 22.34 -11.66 2.77
CA GLN A 173 22.84 -12.46 3.89
C GLN A 173 21.83 -13.52 4.27
N ALA A 174 22.28 -14.77 4.42
CA ALA A 174 21.49 -15.82 5.02
C ALA A 174 21.36 -15.61 6.54
N GLY A 175 20.21 -15.98 7.12
CA GLY A 175 20.02 -15.97 8.55
C GLY A 175 20.94 -16.97 9.26
N TYR A 176 21.27 -16.71 10.51
CA TYR A 176 22.00 -17.65 11.36
C TYR A 176 21.02 -18.61 12.05
N ALA A 177 21.35 -19.89 12.03
CA ALA A 177 20.65 -20.93 12.81
C ALA A 177 21.67 -21.70 13.66
N ALA A 178 21.35 -21.92 14.93
CA ALA A 178 22.25 -22.60 15.87
C ALA A 178 22.45 -24.11 15.59
N VAL A 179 21.52 -24.71 14.87
CA VAL A 179 21.47 -26.20 14.70
C VAL A 179 21.58 -26.61 13.22
N THR A 180 21.26 -25.73 12.27
CA THR A 180 21.27 -26.03 10.83
C THR A 180 22.04 -25.00 10.04
N THR A 181 22.59 -25.38 8.88
CA THR A 181 23.28 -24.47 7.98
C THR A 181 22.27 -23.64 7.17
N SER A 182 22.50 -22.33 7.09
CA SER A 182 21.76 -21.41 6.24
C SER A 182 22.62 -21.05 5.02
N TYR A 183 22.00 -20.86 3.85
CA TYR A 183 22.73 -20.51 2.63
C TYR A 183 21.95 -19.47 1.80
N VAL A 184 22.68 -18.71 1.01
CA VAL A 184 22.15 -17.88 -0.08
C VAL A 184 22.34 -18.67 -1.38
N SER A 185 21.22 -19.00 -2.06
CA SER A 185 21.28 -19.70 -3.33
C SER A 185 20.94 -18.75 -4.48
N LEU A 186 21.85 -18.64 -5.44
CA LEU A 186 21.64 -17.98 -6.74
C LEU A 186 21.66 -19.07 -7.80
N CYS A 187 20.51 -19.38 -8.38
CA CYS A 187 20.38 -20.41 -9.42
C CYS A 187 19.86 -19.75 -10.71
N SER A 188 20.61 -19.92 -11.81
CA SER A 188 20.12 -19.58 -13.15
C SER A 188 19.87 -20.88 -13.93
N PHE A 189 18.67 -21.00 -14.49
CA PHE A 189 18.30 -22.14 -15.34
C PHE A 189 18.22 -21.64 -16.80
N VAL A 190 19.19 -22.03 -17.62
CA VAL A 190 19.15 -21.81 -19.06
C VAL A 190 18.70 -23.12 -19.71
N ARG A 191 17.46 -23.16 -20.25
CA ARG A 191 17.05 -24.23 -21.15
C ARG A 191 17.53 -23.90 -22.56
N PHE A 192 18.44 -24.68 -23.08
CA PHE A 192 18.66 -24.75 -24.50
C PHE A 192 17.54 -25.64 -25.08
N LEU A 193 16.64 -25.06 -25.86
CA LEU A 193 15.80 -25.83 -26.79
C LEU A 193 16.71 -26.16 -27.98
N GLU A 194 17.17 -27.38 -28.06
CA GLU A 194 17.70 -27.91 -29.30
C GLU A 194 16.53 -28.01 -30.28
N ALA A 195 16.56 -27.16 -31.32
CA ALA A 195 15.67 -27.25 -32.44
C ALA A 195 16.12 -28.47 -33.29
N TRP A 196 15.24 -29.44 -33.44
CA TRP A 196 15.31 -30.47 -34.48
C TRP A 196 14.64 -29.96 -35.73
#